data_ea142bd13069c241cd796a4aa8216a78
#
_entry.id   ea142bd13069c241cd796a4aa8216a78
#
_cell.length_a   1.000
_cell.length_b   1.000
_cell.length_c   1.000
_cell.angle_alpha   90.00
_cell.angle_beta   90.00
_cell.angle_gamma   90.00
#
_symmetry.space_group_name_H-M   'P 1'
#
loop_
_entity.id
_entity.type
_entity.pdbx_description
1 polymer ?
#
loop_
_entity_poly.entity_id
_entity_poly.type
_entity_poly.pdbx_seq_one_letter_code
_entity_poly.pdbx_strand_id
1 'polypeptide(L)'
;AVEAARTPLFARQVHGEKQSWLEVRLDVSRQWGLDEHRMKSGEAIWPGTGYIELLAEALAERGIEGPFEIEDLTFLRPLHVPDGEARTVRVTLAPESGGHGLAVDSEHPTGLLRHAEAKVRTLRTAEPVALDIAAALARCGERTLVAGDRPLRSAQEDNLQFGARWQVLRSITFGRGEAIAKLALSEAFVSDLDQGYRLHPALLDIATGYAMDLIDGYDPADGLWVPMTYGKMRVHGALPATIWSHVRLDTSKGLGPGYAT
;
A
#
# COMPACT_ATOMS: atom_id res chain seq x y z
N ALA A 1 -18.93 -20.49 -12.65
CA ALA A 1 -19.77 -19.32 -12.90
C ALA A 1 -18.89 -18.07 -12.85
N VAL A 2 -19.33 -16.99 -13.47
CA VAL A 2 -18.65 -15.69 -13.49
C VAL A 2 -19.67 -14.62 -13.15
N GLU A 3 -19.32 -13.72 -12.21
CA GLU A 3 -20.18 -12.63 -11.77
C GLU A 3 -19.40 -11.30 -11.84
N ALA A 4 -20.10 -10.18 -12.07
CA ALA A 4 -19.46 -8.85 -12.02
C ALA A 4 -19.08 -8.51 -10.58
N ALA A 5 -17.89 -7.95 -10.39
CA ALA A 5 -17.48 -7.40 -9.10
C ALA A 5 -18.11 -6.03 -8.85
N ARG A 6 -18.16 -5.62 -7.58
CA ARG A 6 -18.80 -4.37 -7.13
C ARG A 6 -17.80 -3.29 -6.75
N THR A 7 -16.56 -3.68 -6.52
CA THR A 7 -15.47 -2.79 -6.08
C THR A 7 -14.67 -2.25 -7.27
N PRO A 8 -13.96 -1.11 -7.14
CA PRO A 8 -13.39 -0.38 -8.25
C PRO A 8 -12.27 -1.12 -9.01
N LEU A 9 -11.46 -1.94 -8.33
CA LEU A 9 -10.33 -2.61 -8.96
C LEU A 9 -10.74 -3.93 -9.64
N PHE A 10 -11.69 -4.68 -9.07
CA PHE A 10 -12.04 -5.98 -9.61
C PHE A 10 -13.03 -5.89 -10.78
N ALA A 11 -12.70 -6.62 -11.85
CA ALA A 11 -13.59 -6.74 -13.01
C ALA A 11 -14.69 -7.78 -12.77
N ARG A 12 -14.36 -8.89 -12.12
CA ARG A 12 -15.27 -10.03 -11.93
C ARG A 12 -14.83 -10.97 -10.83
N GLN A 13 -15.78 -11.73 -10.32
CA GLN A 13 -15.58 -12.90 -9.48
C GLN A 13 -15.75 -14.16 -10.32
N VAL A 14 -14.83 -15.10 -10.21
CA VAL A 14 -14.83 -16.37 -10.92
C VAL A 14 -14.96 -17.52 -9.92
N HIS A 15 -15.96 -18.37 -10.14
CA HIS A 15 -16.20 -19.56 -9.34
C HIS A 15 -15.67 -20.78 -10.10
N GLY A 16 -14.47 -21.23 -9.75
CA GLY A 16 -13.87 -22.46 -10.26
C GLY A 16 -14.41 -23.70 -9.52
N GLU A 17 -14.04 -24.87 -10.00
CA GLU A 17 -14.48 -26.15 -9.40
C GLU A 17 -13.96 -26.35 -7.97
N LYS A 18 -12.73 -25.91 -7.67
CA LYS A 18 -12.07 -26.12 -6.38
C LYS A 18 -11.98 -24.84 -5.56
N GLN A 19 -11.93 -23.67 -6.20
CA GLN A 19 -11.66 -22.42 -5.56
C GLN A 19 -12.25 -21.26 -6.36
N SER A 20 -12.70 -20.22 -5.65
CA SER A 20 -13.12 -18.95 -6.26
C SER A 20 -12.03 -17.90 -6.11
N TRP A 21 -11.94 -17.00 -7.09
CA TRP A 21 -11.02 -15.87 -7.07
C TRP A 21 -11.67 -14.63 -7.66
N LEU A 22 -11.11 -13.48 -7.34
CA LEU A 22 -11.43 -12.21 -7.95
C LEU A 22 -10.39 -11.88 -9.02
N GLU A 23 -10.81 -11.31 -10.13
CA GLU A 23 -9.91 -10.91 -11.21
C GLU A 23 -9.87 -9.40 -11.36
N VAL A 24 -8.66 -8.87 -11.43
CA VAL A 24 -8.39 -7.51 -11.89
C VAL A 24 -7.59 -7.58 -13.20
N ARG A 25 -7.95 -6.72 -14.15
CA ARG A 25 -7.18 -6.50 -15.37
C ARG A 25 -6.36 -5.23 -15.21
N LEU A 26 -5.09 -5.40 -14.96
CA LEU A 26 -4.14 -4.31 -14.83
C LEU A 26 -3.66 -3.88 -16.22
N ASP A 27 -3.92 -2.61 -16.54
CA ASP A 27 -3.60 -1.97 -17.82
C ASP A 27 -3.24 -0.51 -17.50
N VAL A 28 -2.07 -0.07 -17.89
CA VAL A 28 -1.55 1.27 -17.58
C VAL A 28 -2.51 2.37 -18.03
N SER A 29 -3.16 2.20 -19.20
CA SER A 29 -4.11 3.20 -19.73
C SER A 29 -5.40 3.37 -18.92
N ARG A 30 -5.67 2.44 -18.00
CA ARG A 30 -6.93 2.40 -17.21
C ARG A 30 -6.70 2.46 -15.71
N GLN A 31 -5.51 2.09 -15.25
CA GLN A 31 -5.19 1.99 -13.83
C GLN A 31 -4.18 3.05 -13.45
N TRP A 32 -4.65 4.14 -12.85
CA TRP A 32 -3.78 5.20 -12.38
C TRP A 32 -2.72 4.69 -11.37
N GLY A 33 -3.04 3.63 -10.60
CA GLY A 33 -2.09 2.98 -9.71
C GLY A 33 -0.85 2.41 -10.40
N LEU A 34 -0.92 2.16 -11.72
CA LEU A 34 0.23 1.79 -12.56
C LEU A 34 0.81 3.01 -13.26
N ASP A 35 -0.04 3.82 -13.90
CA ASP A 35 0.42 4.95 -14.71
C ASP A 35 1.19 5.98 -13.88
N GLU A 36 0.74 6.21 -12.67
CA GLU A 36 1.33 7.18 -11.75
C GLU A 36 2.39 6.59 -10.80
N HIS A 37 2.75 5.29 -10.94
CA HIS A 37 3.77 4.62 -10.13
C HIS A 37 4.76 3.88 -11.04
N ARG A 38 5.81 4.58 -11.45
CA ARG A 38 6.79 4.08 -12.42
C ARG A 38 8.21 4.10 -11.87
N MET A 39 9.02 3.18 -12.34
CA MET A 39 10.46 3.27 -12.19
C MET A 39 10.99 4.48 -12.97
N LYS A 40 12.19 4.97 -12.64
CA LYS A 40 12.86 6.02 -13.45
C LYS A 40 13.15 5.58 -14.90
N SER A 41 13.22 4.27 -15.15
CA SER A 41 13.31 3.69 -16.49
C SER A 41 12.02 3.85 -17.32
N GLY A 42 10.91 4.26 -16.70
CA GLY A 42 9.59 4.41 -17.31
C GLY A 42 8.68 3.20 -17.13
N GLU A 43 9.18 2.07 -16.64
CA GLU A 43 8.36 0.86 -16.41
C GLU A 43 7.33 1.09 -15.32
N ALA A 44 6.05 0.78 -15.63
CA ALA A 44 4.97 0.81 -14.65
C ALA A 44 5.04 -0.43 -13.74
N ILE A 45 4.99 -0.19 -12.44
CA ILE A 45 5.03 -1.22 -11.41
C ILE A 45 3.87 -1.05 -10.44
N TRP A 46 3.18 -2.15 -10.11
CA TRP A 46 2.10 -2.12 -9.14
C TRP A 46 2.66 -1.83 -7.73
N PRO A 47 2.15 -0.80 -7.02
CA PRO A 47 2.67 -0.43 -5.71
C PRO A 47 2.39 -1.52 -4.66
N GLY A 48 3.29 -1.67 -3.68
CA GLY A 48 3.10 -2.61 -2.57
C GLY A 48 1.78 -2.38 -1.82
N THR A 49 1.41 -1.13 -1.62
CA THR A 49 0.14 -0.73 -1.00
C THR A 49 -1.09 -1.02 -1.86
N GLY A 50 -0.92 -1.17 -3.16
CA GLY A 50 -1.98 -1.62 -4.06
C GLY A 50 -2.42 -3.06 -3.78
N TYR A 51 -1.53 -3.94 -3.28
CA TYR A 51 -1.93 -5.29 -2.83
C TYR A 51 -2.78 -5.24 -1.56
N ILE A 52 -2.56 -4.25 -0.69
CA ILE A 52 -3.36 -4.05 0.52
C ILE A 52 -4.76 -3.56 0.14
N GLU A 53 -4.87 -2.68 -0.85
CA GLU A 53 -6.17 -2.27 -1.38
C GLU A 53 -6.91 -3.43 -2.04
N LEU A 54 -6.24 -4.24 -2.89
CA LEU A 54 -6.84 -5.45 -3.46
C LEU A 54 -7.39 -6.39 -2.37
N LEU A 55 -6.68 -6.53 -1.26
CA LEU A 55 -7.15 -7.31 -0.13
C LEU A 55 -8.39 -6.70 0.51
N ALA A 56 -8.38 -5.39 0.79
CA ALA A 56 -9.51 -4.70 1.41
C ALA A 56 -10.78 -4.80 0.54
N GLU A 57 -10.63 -4.64 -0.77
CA GLU A 57 -11.73 -4.84 -1.71
C GLU A 57 -12.19 -6.30 -1.80
N ALA A 58 -11.27 -7.27 -1.78
CA ALA A 58 -11.61 -8.68 -1.81
C ALA A 58 -12.39 -9.13 -0.56
N LEU A 59 -12.10 -8.53 0.60
CA LEU A 59 -12.89 -8.73 1.81
C LEU A 59 -14.30 -8.11 1.67
N ALA A 60 -14.39 -6.89 1.11
CA ALA A 60 -15.66 -6.22 0.88
C ALA A 60 -16.55 -7.00 -0.10
N GLU A 61 -16.00 -7.58 -1.17
CA GLU A 61 -16.73 -8.47 -2.10
C GLU A 61 -17.35 -9.68 -1.41
N ARG A 62 -16.77 -10.12 -0.28
CA ARG A 62 -17.29 -11.18 0.59
C ARG A 62 -18.23 -10.69 1.69
N GLY A 63 -18.58 -9.39 1.71
CA GLY A 63 -19.39 -8.78 2.75
C GLY A 63 -18.65 -8.59 4.08
N ILE A 64 -17.31 -8.63 4.08
CA ILE A 64 -16.47 -8.39 5.25
C ILE A 64 -16.03 -6.92 5.21
N GLU A 65 -16.78 -6.06 5.85
CA GLU A 65 -16.54 -4.60 5.86
C GLU A 65 -15.92 -4.08 7.17
N GLY A 66 -15.88 -4.91 8.19
CA GLY A 66 -15.37 -4.58 9.51
C GLY A 66 -13.84 -4.51 9.59
N PRO A 67 -13.32 -4.19 10.78
CA PRO A 67 -11.87 -4.19 11.01
C PRO A 67 -11.24 -5.56 10.74
N PHE A 68 -10.02 -5.54 10.19
CA PHE A 68 -9.26 -6.76 9.93
C PHE A 68 -7.78 -6.58 10.26
N GLU A 69 -7.09 -7.69 10.43
CA GLU A 69 -5.63 -7.73 10.62
C GLU A 69 -5.01 -8.55 9.50
N ILE A 70 -3.95 -8.00 8.90
CA ILE A 70 -3.07 -8.67 7.96
C ILE A 70 -1.85 -9.14 8.75
N GLU A 71 -1.47 -10.39 8.58
CA GLU A 71 -0.25 -10.97 9.15
C GLU A 71 0.64 -11.51 8.04
N ASP A 72 1.94 -11.30 8.16
CA ASP A 72 2.99 -11.84 7.28
C ASP A 72 2.75 -11.52 5.79
N LEU A 73 2.30 -10.30 5.47
CA LEU A 73 2.21 -9.90 4.07
C LEU A 73 3.61 -9.84 3.48
N THR A 74 3.88 -10.74 2.56
CA THR A 74 5.18 -10.90 1.92
C THR A 74 5.07 -10.56 0.44
N PHE A 75 5.96 -9.70 -0.05
CA PHE A 75 6.10 -9.37 -1.45
C PHE A 75 7.17 -10.27 -2.08
N LEU A 76 6.74 -11.16 -2.96
CA LEU A 76 7.60 -12.20 -3.54
C LEU A 76 8.22 -11.77 -4.87
N ARG A 77 7.48 -11.00 -5.66
CA ARG A 77 7.92 -10.51 -6.97
C ARG A 77 7.24 -9.21 -7.32
N PRO A 78 7.95 -8.25 -7.92
CA PRO A 78 7.32 -7.06 -8.49
C PRO A 78 6.34 -7.46 -9.62
N LEU A 79 5.29 -6.69 -9.77
CA LEU A 79 4.31 -6.84 -10.84
C LEU A 79 4.49 -5.69 -11.83
N HIS A 80 5.21 -5.94 -12.91
CA HIS A 80 5.43 -5.00 -13.99
C HIS A 80 4.34 -5.17 -15.06
N VAL A 81 3.84 -4.06 -15.56
CA VAL A 81 2.89 -4.03 -16.69
C VAL A 81 3.43 -3.08 -17.75
N PRO A 82 3.92 -3.59 -18.89
CA PRO A 82 4.39 -2.75 -19.98
C PRO A 82 3.28 -1.89 -20.57
N ASP A 83 3.64 -0.71 -21.08
CA ASP A 83 2.70 0.15 -21.79
C ASP A 83 2.10 -0.59 -23.01
N GLY A 84 0.79 -0.46 -23.19
CA GLY A 84 0.05 -1.14 -24.24
C GLY A 84 -0.24 -2.62 -23.99
N GLU A 85 0.24 -3.17 -22.87
CA GLU A 85 -0.11 -4.53 -22.43
C GLU A 85 -1.09 -4.49 -21.25
N ALA A 86 -1.70 -5.65 -20.99
CA ALA A 86 -2.50 -5.87 -19.80
C ALA A 86 -2.10 -7.17 -19.12
N ARG A 87 -2.22 -7.21 -17.80
CA ARG A 87 -2.01 -8.41 -16.99
C ARG A 87 -3.30 -8.77 -16.25
N THR A 88 -3.74 -9.99 -16.40
CA THR A 88 -4.81 -10.53 -15.55
C THR A 88 -4.20 -10.98 -14.24
N VAL A 89 -4.69 -10.43 -13.15
CA VAL A 89 -4.26 -10.76 -11.79
C VAL A 89 -5.43 -11.41 -11.07
N ARG A 90 -5.16 -12.51 -10.37
CA ARG A 90 -6.11 -13.25 -9.56
C ARG A 90 -5.83 -13.00 -8.09
N VAL A 91 -6.85 -12.63 -7.36
CA VAL A 91 -6.81 -12.49 -5.90
C VAL A 91 -7.67 -13.57 -5.29
N THR A 92 -7.04 -14.42 -4.50
CA THR A 92 -7.67 -15.54 -3.85
C THR A 92 -7.67 -15.33 -2.35
N LEU A 93 -8.81 -15.51 -1.71
CA LEU A 93 -8.95 -15.62 -0.26
C LEU A 93 -9.37 -17.06 0.07
N ALA A 94 -8.42 -17.90 0.46
CA ALA A 94 -8.70 -19.27 0.85
C ALA A 94 -9.05 -19.32 2.35
N PRO A 95 -10.11 -20.04 2.76
CA PRO A 95 -10.38 -20.23 4.19
C PRO A 95 -9.23 -20.96 4.88
N GLU A 96 -8.79 -20.44 6.03
CA GLU A 96 -7.78 -21.02 6.89
C GLU A 96 -8.24 -21.01 8.35
N SER A 97 -7.53 -21.72 9.21
CA SER A 97 -7.82 -21.71 10.65
C SER A 97 -7.67 -20.29 11.22
N GLY A 98 -8.80 -19.71 11.65
CA GLY A 98 -8.83 -18.37 12.24
C GLY A 98 -8.94 -17.21 11.25
N GLY A 99 -9.11 -17.48 9.94
CA GLY A 99 -9.22 -16.41 8.93
C GLY A 99 -9.15 -16.88 7.50
N HIS A 100 -8.32 -16.20 6.72
CA HIS A 100 -8.13 -16.50 5.29
C HIS A 100 -6.64 -16.35 4.92
N GLY A 101 -6.16 -17.22 4.03
CA GLY A 101 -4.91 -17.01 3.29
C GLY A 101 -5.16 -16.16 2.05
N LEU A 102 -4.43 -15.07 1.89
CA LEU A 102 -4.41 -14.25 0.68
C LEU A 102 -3.36 -14.78 -0.29
N ALA A 103 -3.70 -14.81 -1.56
CA ALA A 103 -2.77 -15.05 -2.64
C ALA A 103 -3.06 -14.09 -3.79
N VAL A 104 -2.03 -13.42 -4.29
CA VAL A 104 -2.11 -12.54 -5.48
C VAL A 104 -1.20 -13.10 -6.56
N ASP A 105 -1.80 -13.57 -7.63
CA ASP A 105 -1.12 -14.25 -8.72
C ASP A 105 -1.43 -13.57 -10.07
N SER A 106 -0.44 -13.45 -10.96
CA SER A 106 -0.70 -13.07 -12.36
C SER A 106 -0.71 -14.28 -13.28
N GLU A 107 -1.45 -14.17 -14.37
CA GLU A 107 -1.40 -15.17 -15.43
C GLU A 107 -0.08 -15.07 -16.20
N HIS A 108 0.56 -16.22 -16.43
CA HIS A 108 1.80 -16.37 -17.16
C HIS A 108 1.68 -17.60 -18.10
N PRO A 109 2.37 -17.64 -19.23
CA PRO A 109 2.32 -18.79 -20.16
C PRO A 109 2.62 -20.15 -19.53
N THR A 110 3.42 -20.17 -18.46
CA THR A 110 3.79 -21.40 -17.73
C THR A 110 2.91 -21.69 -16.51
N GLY A 111 1.84 -20.92 -16.28
CA GLY A 111 0.94 -21.06 -15.13
C GLY A 111 0.74 -19.74 -14.37
N LEU A 112 0.48 -19.82 -13.08
CA LEU A 112 0.32 -18.66 -12.22
C LEU A 112 1.65 -18.24 -11.60
N LEU A 113 1.92 -16.96 -11.60
CA LEU A 113 3.09 -16.35 -10.96
C LEU A 113 2.67 -15.59 -9.71
N ARG A 114 3.12 -16.04 -8.53
CA ARG A 114 2.82 -15.43 -7.24
C ARG A 114 3.60 -14.13 -7.04
N HIS A 115 2.88 -13.06 -6.69
CA HIS A 115 3.43 -11.73 -6.39
C HIS A 115 3.40 -11.40 -4.91
N ALA A 116 2.31 -11.71 -4.23
CA ALA A 116 2.16 -11.46 -2.80
C ALA A 116 1.31 -12.53 -2.13
N GLU A 117 1.55 -12.73 -0.83
CA GLU A 117 0.75 -13.59 0.03
C GLU A 117 0.70 -13.04 1.45
N ALA A 118 -0.39 -13.35 2.17
CA ALA A 118 -0.60 -12.93 3.55
C ALA A 118 -1.60 -13.84 4.25
N LYS A 119 -1.66 -13.73 5.57
CA LYS A 119 -2.79 -14.21 6.38
C LYS A 119 -3.67 -13.05 6.76
N VAL A 120 -4.97 -13.26 6.80
CA VAL A 120 -5.96 -12.23 7.10
C VAL A 120 -6.99 -12.76 8.06
N ARG A 121 -7.29 -11.99 9.09
CA ARG A 121 -8.39 -12.30 10.02
C ARG A 121 -9.24 -11.07 10.31
N THR A 122 -10.54 -11.28 10.50
CA THR A 122 -11.44 -10.22 10.96
C THR A 122 -11.24 -9.96 12.44
N LEU A 123 -11.31 -8.70 12.84
CA LEU A 123 -11.23 -8.29 14.23
C LEU A 123 -12.64 -8.08 14.76
N ARG A 124 -12.98 -8.70 15.88
CA ARG A 124 -14.34 -8.60 16.48
C ARG A 124 -14.58 -7.28 17.19
N THR A 125 -13.58 -6.75 17.86
CA THR A 125 -13.61 -5.45 18.57
C THR A 125 -12.19 -5.03 18.86
N ALA A 126 -11.69 -4.05 18.14
CA ALA A 126 -10.49 -3.35 18.53
C ALA A 126 -10.73 -1.89 18.22
N GLU A 127 -11.17 -1.12 19.22
CA GLU A 127 -11.07 0.33 19.07
C GLU A 127 -9.59 0.69 18.92
N PRO A 128 -9.23 1.46 17.87
CA PRO A 128 -7.86 1.91 17.71
C PRO A 128 -7.48 2.79 18.89
N VAL A 129 -6.26 2.61 19.37
CA VAL A 129 -5.71 3.58 20.34
C VAL A 129 -5.49 4.89 19.59
N ALA A 130 -6.13 5.96 20.06
CA ALA A 130 -5.97 7.27 19.47
C ALA A 130 -4.51 7.72 19.57
N LEU A 131 -3.93 8.17 18.46
CA LEU A 131 -2.61 8.80 18.44
C LEU A 131 -2.75 10.22 19.00
N ASP A 132 -2.01 10.52 20.05
CA ASP A 132 -1.81 11.91 20.50
C ASP A 132 -0.83 12.61 19.55
N ILE A 133 -1.40 13.28 18.54
CA ILE A 133 -0.65 13.98 17.49
C ILE A 133 0.20 15.10 18.09
N ALA A 134 -0.33 15.84 19.08
CA ALA A 134 0.41 16.94 19.70
C ALA A 134 1.63 16.44 20.48
N ALA A 135 1.48 15.36 21.25
CA ALA A 135 2.60 14.72 21.92
C ALA A 135 3.62 14.13 20.95
N ALA A 136 3.18 13.53 19.84
CA ALA A 136 4.08 13.01 18.80
C ALA A 136 4.87 14.15 18.14
N LEU A 137 4.21 15.25 17.75
CA LEU A 137 4.88 16.44 17.20
C LEU A 137 5.90 17.06 18.18
N ALA A 138 5.57 17.09 19.46
CA ALA A 138 6.48 17.62 20.49
C ALA A 138 7.75 16.76 20.64
N ARG A 139 7.63 15.43 20.53
CA ARG A 139 8.79 14.51 20.58
C ARG A 139 9.64 14.59 19.32
N CYS A 140 9.00 14.80 18.16
CA CYS A 140 9.67 14.85 16.86
C CYS A 140 10.25 16.24 16.53
N GLY A 141 10.53 17.11 17.49
CA GLY A 141 10.87 18.52 17.26
C GLY A 141 12.28 18.84 16.72
N GLU A 142 13.04 17.86 16.19
CA GLU A 142 14.43 18.10 15.75
C GLU A 142 14.51 18.79 14.38
N ARG A 143 13.70 18.39 13.42
CA ARG A 143 13.67 18.96 12.06
C ARG A 143 12.26 18.92 11.51
N THR A 144 11.76 20.03 11.03
CA THR A 144 10.44 20.12 10.40
C THR A 144 10.57 20.61 8.95
N LEU A 145 9.93 19.90 8.03
CA LEU A 145 9.72 20.28 6.65
C LEU A 145 8.23 20.58 6.46
N VAL A 146 7.92 21.68 5.79
CA VAL A 146 6.53 22.06 5.48
C VAL A 146 6.43 22.36 3.99
N ALA A 147 5.40 21.83 3.35
CA ALA A 147 5.11 22.13 1.96
C ALA A 147 4.81 23.63 1.76
N GLY A 148 5.34 24.20 0.70
CA GLY A 148 4.94 25.52 0.19
C GLY A 148 3.79 25.37 -0.79
N ASP A 149 3.91 26.01 -1.96
CA ASP A 149 2.92 25.94 -3.05
C ASP A 149 2.81 24.52 -3.66
N ARG A 150 3.82 23.68 -3.45
CA ARG A 150 3.87 22.29 -3.90
C ARG A 150 4.07 21.35 -2.71
N PRO A 151 3.54 20.10 -2.79
CA PRO A 151 3.83 19.05 -1.82
C PRO A 151 5.33 18.79 -1.68
N LEU A 152 5.73 18.26 -0.54
CA LEU A 152 7.09 17.77 -0.33
C LEU A 152 7.33 16.54 -1.22
N ARG A 153 8.57 16.40 -1.70
CA ARG A 153 9.01 15.18 -2.37
C ARG A 153 9.25 14.08 -1.33
N SER A 154 8.86 12.87 -1.69
CA SER A 154 9.29 11.66 -0.99
C SER A 154 10.72 11.28 -1.40
N ALA A 155 11.52 10.72 -0.49
CA ALA A 155 12.83 10.17 -0.82
C ALA A 155 12.78 9.06 -1.89
N GLN A 156 11.67 8.35 -1.99
CA GLN A 156 11.44 7.34 -3.03
C GLN A 156 11.47 7.93 -4.46
N GLU A 157 11.18 9.23 -4.62
CA GLU A 157 11.19 9.90 -5.92
C GLU A 157 12.58 10.03 -6.57
N ASP A 158 13.63 9.67 -5.88
CA ASP A 158 14.95 9.55 -6.50
C ASP A 158 15.05 8.32 -7.39
N ASN A 159 14.27 7.29 -7.11
CA ASN A 159 14.24 6.02 -7.85
C ASN A 159 12.91 5.77 -8.59
N LEU A 160 11.82 6.41 -8.15
CA LEU A 160 10.49 6.29 -8.72
C LEU A 160 10.04 7.61 -9.35
N GLN A 161 9.20 7.50 -10.35
CA GLN A 161 8.44 8.60 -10.93
C GLN A 161 7.00 8.48 -10.50
N PHE A 162 6.58 9.39 -9.63
CA PHE A 162 5.21 9.46 -9.14
C PHE A 162 4.38 10.47 -9.93
N GLY A 163 3.12 10.12 -10.17
CA GLY A 163 2.11 11.02 -10.70
C GLY A 163 1.45 11.89 -9.63
N ALA A 164 0.41 12.60 -10.04
CA ALA A 164 -0.20 13.63 -9.22
C ALA A 164 -0.91 13.12 -7.96
N ARG A 165 -1.40 11.86 -7.96
CA ARG A 165 -2.03 11.24 -6.79
C ARG A 165 -1.05 10.96 -5.66
N TRP A 166 0.23 10.75 -5.96
CA TRP A 166 1.29 10.56 -4.95
C TRP A 166 1.78 11.87 -4.33
N GLN A 167 1.37 13.02 -4.86
CA GLN A 167 1.74 14.34 -4.35
C GLN A 167 0.92 14.71 -3.09
N VAL A 168 1.06 13.90 -2.04
CA VAL A 168 0.21 13.97 -0.83
C VAL A 168 0.91 14.54 0.40
N LEU A 169 2.25 14.62 0.41
CA LEU A 169 3.04 14.96 1.59
C LEU A 169 3.00 16.46 1.89
N ARG A 170 2.42 16.84 3.02
CA ARG A 170 2.22 18.25 3.41
C ARG A 170 3.23 18.74 4.44
N SER A 171 3.57 17.91 5.40
CA SER A 171 4.61 18.21 6.37
C SER A 171 5.22 16.95 6.92
N ILE A 172 6.49 17.04 7.34
CA ILE A 172 7.20 16.00 8.08
C ILE A 172 7.90 16.65 9.24
N THR A 173 7.80 16.07 10.42
CA THR A 173 8.57 16.46 11.59
C THR A 173 9.35 15.24 12.08
N PHE A 174 10.67 15.34 12.07
CA PHE A 174 11.60 14.30 12.50
C PHE A 174 12.03 14.50 13.95
N GLY A 175 12.20 13.39 14.64
CA GLY A 175 12.80 13.25 15.94
C GLY A 175 13.79 12.11 15.96
N ARG A 176 14.26 11.74 17.15
CA ARG A 176 15.23 10.65 17.30
C ARG A 176 14.56 9.30 17.10
N GLY A 177 14.80 8.67 15.94
CA GLY A 177 14.25 7.36 15.57
C GLY A 177 12.74 7.35 15.37
N GLU A 178 12.09 8.50 15.26
CA GLU A 178 10.67 8.62 14.94
C GLU A 178 10.40 9.85 14.05
N ALA A 179 9.32 9.78 13.27
CA ALA A 179 8.86 10.91 12.47
C ALA A 179 7.33 10.90 12.39
N ILE A 180 6.75 12.09 12.27
CA ILE A 180 5.32 12.27 12.04
C ILE A 180 5.10 13.15 10.82
N ALA A 181 4.18 12.72 9.94
CA ALA A 181 3.84 13.45 8.73
C ALA A 181 2.34 13.69 8.62
N LYS A 182 1.98 14.84 8.04
CA LYS A 182 0.63 15.10 7.56
C LYS A 182 0.57 14.86 6.07
N LEU A 183 -0.39 14.05 5.64
CA LEU A 183 -0.64 13.74 4.24
C LEU A 183 -2.06 14.14 3.87
N ALA A 184 -2.26 14.62 2.65
CA ALA A 184 -3.59 14.94 2.14
C ALA A 184 -3.67 14.73 0.64
N LEU A 185 -4.72 14.07 0.17
CA LEU A 185 -5.06 14.03 -1.25
C LEU A 185 -5.30 15.45 -1.75
N SER A 186 -4.93 15.70 -3.00
CA SER A 186 -5.38 16.90 -3.70
C SER A 186 -6.91 16.86 -3.89
N GLU A 187 -7.57 18.00 -3.87
CA GLU A 187 -9.02 18.12 -4.11
C GLU A 187 -9.43 17.42 -5.40
N ALA A 188 -8.59 17.43 -6.43
CA ALA A 188 -8.82 16.77 -7.70
C ALA A 188 -8.99 15.23 -7.60
N PHE A 189 -8.50 14.61 -6.52
CA PHE A 189 -8.49 13.16 -6.35
C PHE A 189 -9.26 12.66 -5.12
N VAL A 190 -9.90 13.54 -4.37
CA VAL A 190 -10.76 13.15 -3.23
C VAL A 190 -11.91 12.24 -3.69
N SER A 191 -12.40 12.44 -4.91
CA SER A 191 -13.45 11.60 -5.51
C SER A 191 -13.04 10.16 -5.75
N ASP A 192 -11.75 9.81 -5.70
CA ASP A 192 -11.30 8.42 -5.76
C ASP A 192 -11.84 7.62 -4.56
N LEU A 193 -11.97 8.27 -3.38
CA LEU A 193 -12.57 7.66 -2.19
C LEU A 193 -14.06 7.35 -2.39
N ASP A 194 -14.78 8.20 -3.10
CA ASP A 194 -16.20 7.99 -3.44
C ASP A 194 -16.39 6.86 -4.46
N GLN A 195 -15.35 6.54 -5.24
CA GLN A 195 -15.33 5.40 -6.14
C GLN A 195 -15.15 4.05 -5.41
N GLY A 196 -14.86 4.08 -4.11
CA GLY A 196 -14.78 2.89 -3.27
C GLY A 196 -13.37 2.48 -2.86
N TYR A 197 -12.33 3.26 -3.19
CA TYR A 197 -10.99 3.02 -2.63
C TYR A 197 -11.02 3.18 -1.12
N ARG A 198 -10.64 2.13 -0.41
CA ARG A 198 -10.69 2.10 1.06
C ARG A 198 -9.39 2.58 1.70
N LEU A 199 -8.25 2.15 1.18
CA LEU A 199 -6.92 2.45 1.73
C LEU A 199 -6.07 3.31 0.78
N HIS A 200 -6.63 3.77 -0.30
CA HIS A 200 -6.06 4.62 -1.35
C HIS A 200 -4.55 4.44 -1.53
N PRO A 201 -4.10 3.61 -2.48
CA PRO A 201 -2.71 3.14 -2.59
C PRO A 201 -1.66 4.24 -2.53
N ALA A 202 -1.87 5.37 -3.21
CA ALA A 202 -0.92 6.47 -3.24
C ALA A 202 -0.78 7.17 -1.87
N LEU A 203 -1.89 7.34 -1.13
CA LEU A 203 -1.87 7.93 0.21
C LEU A 203 -1.15 7.01 1.19
N LEU A 204 -1.46 5.69 1.15
CA LEU A 204 -0.87 4.70 2.03
C LEU A 204 0.62 4.48 1.71
N ASP A 205 1.01 4.50 0.44
CA ASP A 205 2.39 4.30 0.00
C ASP A 205 3.32 5.38 0.57
N ILE A 206 2.96 6.64 0.41
CA ILE A 206 3.72 7.72 1.02
C ILE A 206 3.63 7.68 2.55
N ALA A 207 2.48 7.32 3.14
CA ALA A 207 2.32 7.22 4.59
C ALA A 207 3.24 6.17 5.24
N THR A 208 3.63 5.14 4.51
CA THR A 208 4.54 4.08 4.98
C THR A 208 5.98 4.26 4.53
N GLY A 209 6.25 5.12 3.54
CA GLY A 209 7.57 5.29 2.91
C GLY A 209 8.25 6.65 3.08
N TYR A 210 7.62 7.65 3.75
CA TYR A 210 8.17 9.01 3.81
C TYR A 210 9.40 9.16 4.74
N ALA A 211 9.60 8.25 5.67
CA ALA A 211 10.54 8.42 6.78
C ALA A 211 11.89 7.71 6.57
N MET A 212 12.30 7.52 5.33
CA MET A 212 13.56 6.84 4.99
C MET A 212 14.80 7.52 5.62
N ASP A 213 14.76 8.83 5.83
CA ASP A 213 15.83 9.60 6.49
C ASP A 213 16.09 9.17 7.96
N LEU A 214 15.22 8.36 8.57
CA LEU A 214 15.44 7.78 9.88
C LEU A 214 16.39 6.58 9.86
N ILE A 215 16.64 6.01 8.69
CA ILE A 215 17.47 4.81 8.53
C ILE A 215 18.92 5.23 8.46
N ASP A 216 19.72 4.78 9.41
CA ASP A 216 21.17 5.08 9.43
C ASP A 216 21.85 4.55 8.16
N GLY A 217 22.56 5.43 7.45
CA GLY A 217 23.24 5.10 6.21
C GLY A 217 22.34 4.94 4.99
N TYR A 218 21.07 5.34 5.07
CA TYR A 218 20.22 5.42 3.89
C TYR A 218 20.76 6.46 2.90
N ASP A 219 21.04 6.01 1.69
CA ASP A 219 21.36 6.89 0.55
C ASP A 219 20.45 6.49 -0.63
N PRO A 220 19.60 7.39 -1.14
CA PRO A 220 18.77 7.10 -2.30
C PRO A 220 19.57 6.76 -3.56
N ALA A 221 20.86 7.13 -3.63
CA ALA A 221 21.77 6.76 -4.72
C ALA A 221 22.12 5.27 -4.74
N ASP A 222 21.99 4.56 -3.60
CA ASP A 222 22.25 3.12 -3.51
C ASP A 222 21.15 2.26 -4.15
N GLY A 223 20.04 2.88 -4.56
CA GLY A 223 18.93 2.23 -5.25
C GLY A 223 17.59 2.35 -4.53
N LEU A 224 16.57 1.69 -5.09
CA LEU A 224 15.22 1.69 -4.56
C LEU A 224 15.10 0.73 -3.37
N TRP A 225 14.77 1.28 -2.21
CA TRP A 225 14.34 0.49 -1.07
C TRP A 225 12.86 0.15 -1.19
N VAL A 226 12.52 -1.11 -1.05
CA VAL A 226 11.14 -1.61 -1.16
C VAL A 226 10.75 -2.39 0.09
N PRO A 227 9.47 -2.36 0.49
CA PRO A 227 9.01 -3.23 1.55
C PRO A 227 9.14 -4.70 1.12
N MET A 228 9.77 -5.51 1.97
CA MET A 228 9.84 -6.96 1.77
C MET A 228 8.66 -7.66 2.43
N THR A 229 8.30 -7.20 3.62
CA THR A 229 7.19 -7.75 4.40
C THR A 229 6.53 -6.69 5.26
N TYR A 230 5.24 -6.88 5.51
CA TYR A 230 4.54 -6.27 6.64
C TYR A 230 4.19 -7.38 7.62
N GLY A 231 4.88 -7.43 8.76
CA GLY A 231 4.68 -8.48 9.76
C GLY A 231 3.26 -8.46 10.34
N LYS A 232 2.75 -7.27 10.64
CA LYS A 232 1.38 -7.08 11.14
C LYS A 232 0.83 -5.71 10.78
N MET A 233 -0.37 -5.69 10.21
CA MET A 233 -1.12 -4.46 9.94
C MET A 233 -2.57 -4.60 10.39
N ARG A 234 -3.07 -3.66 11.17
CA ARG A 234 -4.49 -3.57 11.55
C ARG A 234 -5.16 -2.45 10.79
N VAL A 235 -6.25 -2.78 10.16
CA VAL A 235 -7.10 -1.83 9.45
C VAL A 235 -8.41 -1.70 10.21
N HIS A 236 -8.67 -0.52 10.73
CA HIS A 236 -9.87 -0.23 11.52
C HIS A 236 -11.00 0.38 10.68
N GLY A 237 -10.68 0.94 9.53
CA GLY A 237 -11.64 1.56 8.61
C GLY A 237 -10.96 2.11 7.36
N ALA A 238 -11.73 2.73 6.49
CA ALA A 238 -11.22 3.42 5.32
C ALA A 238 -10.40 4.66 5.69
N LEU A 239 -9.39 4.98 4.88
CA LEU A 239 -8.60 6.20 5.07
C LEU A 239 -9.40 7.43 4.59
N PRO A 240 -9.44 8.51 5.37
CA PRO A 240 -9.96 9.79 4.89
C PRO A 240 -8.95 10.49 3.97
N ALA A 241 -9.39 11.52 3.26
CA ALA A 241 -8.55 12.30 2.35
C ALA A 241 -7.34 12.98 3.03
N THR A 242 -7.39 13.19 4.33
CA THR A 242 -6.29 13.76 5.14
C THR A 242 -5.99 12.83 6.30
N ILE A 243 -4.73 12.46 6.45
CA ILE A 243 -4.25 11.57 7.51
C ILE A 243 -2.98 12.11 8.17
N TRP A 244 -2.71 11.59 9.35
CA TRP A 244 -1.40 11.66 9.99
C TRP A 244 -0.77 10.27 9.98
N SER A 245 0.50 10.21 9.62
CA SER A 245 1.32 9.00 9.74
C SER A 245 2.42 9.23 10.76
N HIS A 246 2.53 8.32 11.72
CA HIS A 246 3.60 8.32 12.72
C HIS A 246 4.43 7.04 12.55
N VAL A 247 5.69 7.22 12.23
CA VAL A 247 6.67 6.15 11.99
C VAL A 247 7.68 6.13 13.13
N ARG A 248 8.03 4.93 13.59
CA ARG A 248 9.14 4.70 14.54
C ARG A 248 10.03 3.60 14.01
N LEU A 249 11.32 3.85 14.02
CA LEU A 249 12.33 2.86 13.65
C LEU A 249 12.48 1.84 14.78
N ASP A 250 12.31 0.56 14.47
CA ASP A 250 12.57 -0.53 15.41
C ASP A 250 14.02 -1.01 15.28
N THR A 251 14.87 -0.52 16.18
CA THR A 251 16.30 -0.89 16.24
C THR A 251 16.55 -2.19 17.00
N SER A 252 15.54 -2.82 17.57
CA SER A 252 15.68 -4.06 18.36
C SER A 252 15.94 -5.30 17.48
N LYS A 253 15.57 -5.22 16.22
CA LYS A 253 15.78 -6.27 15.23
C LYS A 253 17.02 -5.91 14.41
N GLY A 254 18.16 -6.49 14.74
CA GLY A 254 19.39 -6.34 13.97
C GLY A 254 19.28 -7.05 12.61
N LEU A 255 18.75 -6.37 11.61
CA LEU A 255 18.52 -6.95 10.27
C LEU A 255 19.74 -6.84 9.34
N GLY A 256 20.87 -6.38 9.76
CA GLY A 256 22.07 -6.24 8.92
C GLY A 256 21.99 -5.05 7.93
N PRO A 257 23.07 -4.81 7.17
CA PRO A 257 23.14 -3.71 6.21
C PRO A 257 22.07 -3.81 5.12
N GLY A 258 21.42 -2.69 4.79
CA GLY A 258 20.42 -2.62 3.74
C GLY A 258 19.01 -3.05 4.15
N TYR A 259 18.73 -3.24 5.45
CA TYR A 259 17.40 -3.54 5.97
C TYR A 259 17.02 -2.58 7.10
N ALA A 260 15.74 -2.24 7.20
CA ALA A 260 15.17 -1.45 8.29
C ALA A 260 13.79 -1.99 8.71
N THR A 261 13.40 -1.77 9.97
CA THR A 261 12.07 -2.10 10.50
C THR A 261 11.45 -0.93 11.27
#